data_58ac05545c2a8dd6da905607ed2a14e3
#
_entry.id   58ac05545c2a8dd6da905607ed2a14e3
#
_cell.length_a   1.000
_cell.length_b   1.000
_cell.length_c   1.000
_cell.angle_alpha   90.00
_cell.angle_beta   90.00
_cell.angle_gamma   90.00
#
_symmetry.space_group_name_H-M   'P 1'
#
loop_
_entity.id
_entity.type
_entity.pdbx_description
1 polymer ?
#
loop_
_entity_poly.entity_id
_entity_poly.type
_entity_poly.pdbx_seq_one_letter_code
_entity_poly.pdbx_strand_id
1 'polypeptide(L)'
;LQKALPGHRMVNKGMILKALADNDLPELRRISNFYYKVNGLYERVCNYFAYLYRYDWYVAAEVMDDGKTKVKEEKVLQDFAKVLNYLDNSYIRKVCGDIALEVIKNGCYYAYIVPSSDGIVL
;
A
#
# COMPACT_ATOMS: atom_id res chain seq x y z
N LEU A 1 -3.28 -35.94 -8.19
CA LEU A 1 -2.78 -35.33 -9.45
C LEU A 1 -3.27 -33.89 -9.54
N GLN A 2 -2.50 -32.95 -8.95
CA GLN A 2 -2.73 -31.51 -9.15
C GLN A 2 -2.29 -31.17 -10.59
N LYS A 3 -3.25 -30.85 -11.44
CA LYS A 3 -2.97 -30.26 -12.75
C LYS A 3 -2.31 -28.90 -12.51
N ALA A 4 -1.03 -28.78 -12.84
CA ALA A 4 -0.34 -27.49 -12.87
C ALA A 4 -1.08 -26.54 -13.82
N LEU A 5 -1.47 -25.38 -13.34
CA LEU A 5 -2.02 -24.32 -14.20
C LEU A 5 -0.96 -23.94 -15.25
N PRO A 6 -1.32 -23.81 -16.54
CA PRO A 6 -0.36 -23.46 -17.57
C PRO A 6 0.26 -22.09 -17.27
N GLY A 7 1.59 -22.05 -17.21
CA GLY A 7 2.36 -20.83 -16.99
C GLY A 7 2.93 -20.62 -15.58
N HIS A 8 2.55 -21.42 -14.58
CA HIS A 8 3.11 -21.30 -13.23
C HIS A 8 4.20 -22.36 -13.00
N ARG A 9 5.45 -21.91 -13.00
CA ARG A 9 6.58 -22.75 -12.59
C ARG A 9 6.40 -23.10 -11.10
N MET A 10 6.31 -24.39 -10.78
CA MET A 10 6.19 -24.84 -9.38
C MET A 10 7.39 -24.34 -8.57
N VAL A 11 7.11 -23.71 -7.45
CA VAL A 11 8.15 -23.25 -6.52
C VAL A 11 8.53 -24.40 -5.59
N ASN A 12 9.81 -24.69 -5.47
CA ASN A 12 10.35 -25.65 -4.54
C ASN A 12 11.34 -25.02 -3.56
N LYS A 13 11.65 -25.74 -2.47
CA LYS A 13 12.56 -25.23 -1.42
C LYS A 13 13.93 -24.83 -1.97
N GLY A 14 14.47 -25.59 -2.93
CA GLY A 14 15.79 -25.31 -3.54
C GLY A 14 15.80 -23.96 -4.28
N MET A 15 14.73 -23.63 -4.99
CA MET A 15 14.59 -22.34 -5.67
C MET A 15 14.57 -21.17 -4.67
N ILE A 16 13.85 -21.34 -3.55
CA ILE A 16 13.78 -20.32 -2.50
C ILE A 16 15.17 -20.09 -1.90
N LEU A 17 15.86 -21.16 -1.50
CA LEU A 17 17.19 -21.07 -0.90
C LEU A 17 18.21 -20.45 -1.85
N LYS A 18 18.14 -20.81 -3.14
CA LYS A 18 18.98 -20.22 -4.16
C LYS A 18 18.71 -18.73 -4.35
N ALA A 19 17.45 -18.33 -4.50
CA ALA A 19 17.08 -16.93 -4.66
C ALA A 19 17.49 -16.07 -3.44
N LEU A 20 17.42 -16.65 -2.22
CA LEU A 20 17.92 -15.99 -1.00
C LEU A 20 19.44 -15.86 -0.99
N ALA A 21 20.18 -16.93 -1.36
CA ALA A 21 21.63 -16.91 -1.41
C ALA A 21 22.17 -15.93 -2.46
N ASP A 22 21.53 -15.86 -3.60
CA ASP A 22 21.91 -15.00 -4.74
C ASP A 22 21.38 -13.56 -4.58
N ASN A 23 20.57 -13.28 -3.53
CA ASN A 23 19.85 -12.02 -3.34
C ASN A 23 19.04 -11.59 -4.58
N ASP A 24 18.43 -12.58 -5.25
CA ASP A 24 17.62 -12.38 -6.46
C ASP A 24 16.23 -11.83 -6.09
N LEU A 25 16.14 -10.50 -5.95
CA LEU A 25 14.90 -9.81 -5.57
C LEU A 25 13.74 -10.06 -6.56
N PRO A 26 13.92 -10.04 -7.89
CA PRO A 26 12.86 -10.38 -8.82
C PRO A 26 12.29 -11.78 -8.61
N GLU A 27 13.14 -12.78 -8.41
CA GLU A 27 12.70 -14.16 -8.16
C GLU A 27 12.04 -14.30 -6.79
N LEU A 28 12.54 -13.62 -5.75
CA LEU A 28 11.91 -13.61 -4.43
C LEU A 28 10.49 -12.99 -4.47
N ARG A 29 10.29 -11.90 -5.21
CA ARG A 29 8.97 -11.30 -5.42
C ARG A 29 8.02 -12.23 -6.18
N ARG A 30 8.52 -12.92 -7.21
CA ARG A 30 7.76 -13.92 -7.95
C ARG A 30 7.31 -15.06 -7.03
N ILE A 31 8.20 -15.56 -6.19
CA ILE A 31 7.92 -16.61 -5.20
C ILE A 31 6.88 -16.14 -4.18
N SER A 32 7.04 -14.94 -3.64
CA SER A 32 6.09 -14.34 -2.70
C SER A 32 4.68 -14.22 -3.29
N ASN A 33 4.57 -13.69 -4.50
CA ASN A 33 3.27 -13.56 -5.19
C ASN A 33 2.67 -14.93 -5.55
N PHE A 34 3.49 -15.94 -5.84
CA PHE A 34 3.01 -17.31 -6.04
C PHE A 34 2.40 -17.85 -4.75
N TYR A 35 3.12 -17.77 -3.62
CA TYR A 35 2.60 -18.26 -2.33
C TYR A 35 1.36 -17.49 -1.86
N TYR A 36 1.29 -16.20 -2.11
CA TYR A 36 0.10 -15.42 -1.80
C TYR A 36 -1.15 -15.95 -2.49
N LYS A 37 -1.02 -16.50 -3.70
CA LYS A 37 -2.14 -17.06 -4.47
C LYS A 37 -2.49 -18.51 -4.10
N VAL A 38 -1.53 -19.31 -3.63
CA VAL A 38 -1.74 -20.75 -3.44
C VAL A 38 -1.73 -21.20 -1.98
N ASN A 39 -1.25 -20.36 -1.07
CA ASN A 39 -1.15 -20.68 0.36
C ASN A 39 -2.02 -19.74 1.18
N GLY A 40 -3.20 -20.24 1.60
CA GLY A 40 -4.16 -19.45 2.36
C GLY A 40 -3.65 -18.94 3.71
N LEU A 41 -2.66 -19.62 4.35
CA LEU A 41 -2.05 -19.11 5.57
C LEU A 41 -1.19 -17.87 5.27
N TYR A 42 -0.35 -17.93 4.23
CA TYR A 42 0.49 -16.83 3.82
C TYR A 42 -0.36 -15.62 3.39
N GLU A 43 -1.41 -15.86 2.61
CA GLU A 43 -2.40 -14.84 2.24
C GLU A 43 -3.00 -14.13 3.46
N ARG A 44 -3.47 -14.92 4.45
CA ARG A 44 -4.06 -14.36 5.68
C ARG A 44 -3.07 -13.52 6.48
N VAL A 45 -1.83 -13.97 6.61
CA VAL A 45 -0.78 -13.24 7.32
C VAL A 45 -0.48 -11.91 6.61
N CYS A 46 -0.31 -11.93 5.28
CA CYS A 46 -0.09 -10.71 4.50
C CYS A 46 -1.26 -9.72 4.65
N ASN A 47 -2.49 -10.21 4.51
CA ASN A 47 -3.68 -9.38 4.65
C ASN A 47 -3.85 -8.84 6.08
N TYR A 48 -3.56 -9.63 7.11
CA TYR A 48 -3.62 -9.18 8.49
C TYR A 48 -2.71 -7.96 8.71
N PHE A 49 -1.45 -8.05 8.31
CA PHE A 49 -0.52 -6.93 8.45
C PHE A 49 -0.91 -5.74 7.57
N ALA A 50 -1.38 -5.96 6.35
CA ALA A 50 -1.83 -4.89 5.47
C ALA A 50 -3.04 -4.14 6.04
N TYR A 51 -3.98 -4.85 6.67
CA TYR A 51 -5.17 -4.24 7.25
C TYR A 51 -4.88 -3.35 8.45
N LEU A 52 -3.78 -3.53 9.16
CA LEU A 52 -3.39 -2.63 10.26
C LEU A 52 -3.25 -1.19 9.77
N TYR A 53 -2.86 -0.96 8.53
CA TYR A 53 -2.71 0.37 7.94
C TYR A 53 -4.04 1.02 7.51
N ARG A 54 -5.17 0.38 7.73
CA ARG A 54 -6.51 0.92 7.44
C ARG A 54 -7.20 1.52 8.66
N TYR A 55 -6.71 1.27 9.87
CA TYR A 55 -7.48 1.54 11.09
C TYR A 55 -7.28 2.95 11.63
N ASP A 56 -6.08 3.33 11.99
CA ASP A 56 -5.84 4.55 12.75
C ASP A 56 -5.08 5.58 11.93
N TRP A 57 -5.81 6.50 11.32
CA TRP A 57 -5.24 7.70 10.73
C TRP A 57 -6.09 8.92 11.08
N TYR A 58 -5.44 10.04 11.22
CA TYR A 58 -6.10 11.32 11.44
C TYR A 58 -5.39 12.39 10.61
N VAL A 59 -6.14 13.45 10.30
CA VAL A 59 -5.60 14.65 9.65
C VAL A 59 -5.61 15.76 10.69
N ALA A 60 -4.45 16.40 10.86
CA ALA A 60 -4.33 17.57 11.73
C ALA A 60 -3.94 18.79 10.89
N ALA A 61 -4.54 19.94 11.18
CA ALA A 61 -4.08 21.19 10.62
C ALA A 61 -2.99 21.76 11.52
N GLU A 62 -1.80 21.97 10.97
CA GLU A 62 -0.73 22.70 11.63
C GLU A 62 -0.68 24.12 11.07
N VAL A 63 -0.88 25.10 11.94
CA VAL A 63 -0.76 26.51 11.59
C VAL A 63 0.65 26.95 11.96
N MET A 64 1.51 27.14 10.95
CA MET A 64 2.81 27.78 11.17
C MET A 64 2.59 29.27 11.40
N ASP A 65 2.74 29.71 12.64
CA ASP A 65 2.74 31.12 13.00
C ASP A 65 4.15 31.70 12.74
N ASP A 66 4.31 32.36 11.59
CA ASP A 66 5.53 33.09 11.24
C ASP A 66 5.59 34.50 11.86
N GLY A 67 4.62 34.83 12.72
CA GLY A 67 4.51 36.13 13.38
C GLY A 67 4.17 37.31 12.45
N LYS A 68 4.03 37.05 11.14
CA LYS A 68 3.79 38.10 10.13
C LYS A 68 2.41 38.07 9.50
N THR A 69 1.76 36.91 9.51
CA THR A 69 0.46 36.73 8.84
C THR A 69 -0.57 36.22 9.83
N LYS A 70 -1.53 37.06 10.18
CA LYS A 70 -2.73 36.59 10.92
C LYS A 70 -3.55 35.69 10.00
N VAL A 71 -3.38 34.40 10.11
CA VAL A 71 -4.23 33.43 9.41
C VAL A 71 -5.62 33.49 9.99
N LYS A 72 -6.63 33.78 9.17
CA LYS A 72 -8.02 33.76 9.62
C LYS A 72 -8.44 32.32 9.89
N GLU A 73 -8.85 32.04 11.12
CA GLU A 73 -9.30 30.72 11.56
C GLU A 73 -10.35 30.10 10.63
N GLU A 74 -11.28 30.91 10.14
CA GLU A 74 -12.30 30.51 9.18
C GLU A 74 -11.71 29.96 7.87
N LYS A 75 -10.61 30.56 7.38
CA LYS A 75 -9.93 30.07 6.17
C LYS A 75 -9.25 28.73 6.42
N VAL A 76 -8.63 28.54 7.57
CA VAL A 76 -8.01 27.26 7.96
C VAL A 76 -9.05 26.15 8.00
N LEU A 77 -10.21 26.41 8.59
CA LEU A 77 -11.31 25.46 8.67
C LEU A 77 -11.85 25.10 7.27
N GLN A 78 -12.01 26.08 6.38
CA GLN A 78 -12.45 25.83 5.00
C GLN A 78 -11.45 25.00 4.22
N ASP A 79 -10.15 25.31 4.32
CA ASP A 79 -9.11 24.57 3.60
C ASP A 79 -8.95 23.16 4.17
N PHE A 80 -9.08 23.00 5.49
CA PHE A 80 -9.12 21.70 6.15
C PHE A 80 -10.29 20.83 5.67
N ALA A 81 -11.49 21.41 5.58
CA ALA A 81 -12.66 20.70 5.05
C ALA A 81 -12.49 20.25 3.60
N LYS A 82 -11.84 21.06 2.76
CA LYS A 82 -11.51 20.66 1.36
C LYS A 82 -10.54 19.49 1.33
N VAL A 83 -9.49 19.52 2.15
CA VAL A 83 -8.51 18.43 2.22
C VAL A 83 -9.15 17.14 2.68
N LEU A 84 -9.99 17.19 3.73
CA LEU A 84 -10.73 16.01 4.21
C LEU A 84 -11.62 15.42 3.12
N ASN A 85 -12.39 16.25 2.43
CA ASN A 85 -13.25 15.80 1.34
C ASN A 85 -12.45 15.16 0.20
N TYR A 86 -11.30 15.73 -0.15
CA TYR A 86 -10.40 15.19 -1.16
C TYR A 86 -9.83 13.82 -0.77
N LEU A 87 -9.42 13.65 0.50
CA LEU A 87 -8.90 12.38 1.02
C LEU A 87 -9.99 11.31 1.10
N ASP A 88 -11.21 11.68 1.50
CA ASP A 88 -12.35 10.75 1.55
C ASP A 88 -12.73 10.28 0.14
N ASN A 89 -12.78 11.17 -0.84
CA ASN A 89 -13.03 10.81 -2.23
C ASN A 89 -11.93 9.93 -2.84
N SER A 90 -10.71 10.05 -2.33
CA SER A 90 -9.57 9.22 -2.75
C SER A 90 -9.55 7.83 -2.09
N TYR A 91 -10.49 7.52 -1.20
CA TYR A 91 -10.52 6.25 -0.45
C TYR A 91 -9.19 5.93 0.24
N ILE A 92 -8.56 6.94 0.86
CA ILE A 92 -7.18 6.87 1.35
C ILE A 92 -6.91 5.67 2.27
N ARG A 93 -7.88 5.23 3.06
CA ARG A 93 -7.75 4.06 3.93
C ARG A 93 -7.54 2.78 3.12
N LYS A 94 -8.31 2.61 2.04
CA LYS A 94 -8.16 1.46 1.14
C LYS A 94 -6.81 1.52 0.45
N VAL A 95 -6.45 2.67 -0.09
CA VAL A 95 -5.18 2.92 -0.79
C VAL A 95 -3.99 2.58 0.12
N CYS A 96 -3.98 3.05 1.37
CA CYS A 96 -2.92 2.72 2.33
C CYS A 96 -2.82 1.22 2.60
N GLY A 97 -3.95 0.51 2.73
CA GLY A 97 -3.96 -0.93 2.90
C GLY A 97 -3.44 -1.68 1.67
N ASP A 98 -3.79 -1.23 0.46
CA ASP A 98 -3.36 -1.84 -0.79
C ASP A 98 -1.84 -1.62 -1.02
N ILE A 99 -1.33 -0.41 -0.71
CA ILE A 99 0.11 -0.11 -0.71
C ILE A 99 0.84 -1.01 0.29
N ALA A 100 0.33 -1.10 1.52
CA ALA A 100 0.93 -1.93 2.56
C ALA A 100 0.99 -3.40 2.16
N LEU A 101 -0.05 -3.93 1.52
CA LEU A 101 -0.09 -5.30 1.03
C LEU A 101 1.01 -5.54 -0.03
N GLU A 102 1.17 -4.62 -0.97
CA GLU A 102 2.22 -4.74 -1.99
C GLU A 102 3.64 -4.64 -1.38
N VAL A 103 3.83 -3.75 -0.41
CA VAL A 103 5.11 -3.64 0.31
C VAL A 103 5.41 -4.93 1.09
N ILE A 104 4.42 -5.53 1.75
CA ILE A 104 4.59 -6.79 2.50
C ILE A 104 4.95 -7.94 1.55
N LYS A 105 4.31 -8.05 0.39
CA LYS A 105 4.58 -9.11 -0.59
C LYS A 105 5.87 -8.92 -1.36
N ASN A 106 6.18 -7.68 -1.75
CA ASN A 106 7.21 -7.39 -2.74
C ASN A 106 8.39 -6.58 -2.18
N GLY A 107 8.30 -6.10 -0.94
CA GLY A 107 9.31 -5.25 -0.31
C GLY A 107 9.33 -3.81 -0.83
N CYS A 108 8.51 -3.49 -1.82
CA CYS A 108 8.42 -2.14 -2.42
C CYS A 108 7.07 -1.95 -3.10
N TYR A 109 6.71 -0.68 -3.31
CA TYR A 109 5.54 -0.26 -4.09
C TYR A 109 5.94 0.88 -5.02
N TYR A 110 5.46 0.82 -6.25
CA TYR A 110 5.64 1.87 -7.25
C TYR A 110 4.28 2.18 -7.87
N ALA A 111 3.93 3.47 -7.92
CA ALA A 111 2.71 3.92 -8.57
C ALA A 111 2.91 5.29 -9.20
N TYR A 112 2.07 5.60 -10.18
CA TYR A 112 1.93 6.95 -10.71
C TYR A 112 0.75 7.62 -10.02
N ILE A 113 0.97 8.84 -9.53
CA ILE A 113 -0.10 9.66 -8.99
C ILE A 113 -0.75 10.40 -10.16
N VAL A 114 -2.02 10.14 -10.39
CA VAL A 114 -2.83 10.87 -11.37
C VAL A 114 -3.76 11.81 -10.60
N PRO A 115 -3.45 13.12 -10.56
CA PRO A 115 -4.32 14.08 -9.90
C PRO A 115 -5.63 14.21 -10.68
N SER A 116 -6.75 14.20 -9.96
CA SER A 116 -8.08 14.46 -10.47
C SER A 116 -8.68 15.64 -9.70
N SER A 117 -9.73 16.28 -10.26
CA SER A 117 -10.48 17.32 -9.56
C SER A 117 -11.11 16.82 -8.26
N ASP A 118 -11.43 15.53 -8.18
CA ASP A 118 -12.21 14.94 -7.10
C ASP A 118 -11.40 14.06 -6.16
N GLY A 119 -10.14 13.78 -6.46
CA GLY A 119 -9.29 12.91 -5.64
C GLY A 119 -7.99 12.46 -6.33
N ILE A 120 -7.28 11.53 -5.71
CA ILE A 120 -6.08 10.89 -6.24
C ILE A 120 -6.45 9.49 -6.74
N VAL A 121 -5.98 9.15 -7.95
CA VAL A 121 -6.02 7.78 -8.47
C VAL A 121 -4.58 7.26 -8.52
N LEU A 122 -4.36 6.07 -7.96
CA LEU A 122 -3.08 5.35 -7.95
C LEU A 122 -3.14 4.15 -8.89
#